data_09d25f96a75e5919f3e019e1c79c890f
#
_entry.id   09d25f96a75e5919f3e019e1c79c890f
#
_cell.length_a   1.000
_cell.length_b   1.000
_cell.length_c   1.000
_cell.angle_alpha   90.00
_cell.angle_beta   90.00
_cell.angle_gamma   90.00
#
_symmetry.space_group_name_H-M   'P 1'
#
loop_
_entity.id
_entity.type
_entity.pdbx_description
1 polymer ?
#
loop_
_entity_poly.entity_id
_entity_poly.type
_entity_poly.pdbx_seq_one_letter_code
_entity_poly.pdbx_strand_id
1 'polypeptide(L)'
;RAQQVTPLHVQLNDATLYNLPAPTQGMASLMILGIYERIKAAEPNGFDHLHGLIEATKRAFMLRDRYVTDPYRVPTPLQELLSEERIGAEAAEINPAQALPWPYEPAPGDTIWMGTVDSEGRSVSFIQSIYWEFGSGVVLPESGVLWQNRGISFSLNPDDLRGLAPGRKPFHTLNPALALFNDGRTMVYGTMGGEGQPQTQAAVFTRNVLFGQDLQAAITAPRWLL
;
A
#
# COMPACT_ATOMS: atom_id res chain seq x y z
N ARG A 1 12.36 6.89 -18.48
CA ARG A 1 12.02 5.70 -19.28
C ARG A 1 11.10 4.81 -18.48
N ALA A 2 10.10 4.20 -19.14
CA ALA A 2 9.28 3.16 -18.55
C ALA A 2 10.15 1.93 -18.20
N GLN A 3 9.82 1.26 -17.10
CA GLN A 3 10.48 0.05 -16.64
C GLN A 3 9.45 -1.04 -16.39
N GLN A 4 9.72 -2.22 -16.86
CA GLN A 4 8.98 -3.41 -16.47
C GLN A 4 9.63 -3.99 -15.21
N VAL A 5 8.82 -4.24 -14.19
CA VAL A 5 9.29 -4.77 -12.90
C VAL A 5 8.49 -6.02 -12.54
N THR A 6 9.11 -6.93 -11.81
CA THR A 6 8.40 -8.08 -11.22
C THR A 6 7.60 -7.57 -10.02
N PRO A 7 6.28 -7.80 -9.97
CA PRO A 7 5.47 -7.39 -8.83
C PRO A 7 5.83 -8.20 -7.57
N LEU A 8 5.63 -7.58 -6.41
CA LEU A 8 5.57 -8.31 -5.14
C LEU A 8 4.22 -9.04 -5.04
N HIS A 9 4.19 -10.12 -4.26
CA HIS A 9 2.96 -10.85 -4.03
C HIS A 9 2.87 -11.41 -2.61
N VAL A 10 1.64 -11.66 -2.18
CA VAL A 10 1.32 -12.40 -0.97
C VAL A 10 0.18 -13.38 -1.27
N GLN A 11 0.29 -14.60 -0.76
CA GLN A 11 -0.76 -15.60 -0.86
C GLN A 11 -1.70 -15.46 0.33
N LEU A 12 -2.98 -15.26 0.05
CA LEU A 12 -4.08 -15.41 1.01
C LEU A 12 -4.80 -16.73 0.74
N ASN A 13 -5.76 -17.09 1.62
CA ASN A 13 -6.51 -18.35 1.48
C ASN A 13 -7.21 -18.46 0.12
N ASP A 14 -7.86 -17.40 -0.33
CA ASP A 14 -8.72 -17.40 -1.52
C ASP A 14 -8.13 -16.65 -2.72
N ALA A 15 -6.99 -15.99 -2.57
CA ALA A 15 -6.40 -15.15 -3.63
C ALA A 15 -4.89 -14.95 -3.47
N THR A 16 -4.21 -14.75 -4.60
CA THR A 16 -2.87 -14.17 -4.62
C THR A 16 -2.98 -12.67 -4.92
N LEU A 17 -2.43 -11.86 -4.04
CA LEU A 17 -2.42 -10.40 -4.18
C LEU A 17 -1.09 -9.92 -4.73
N TYR A 18 -1.13 -8.94 -5.62
CA TYR A 18 0.05 -8.36 -6.27
C TYR A 18 0.10 -6.85 -6.07
N ASN A 19 1.30 -6.32 -5.93
CA ASN A 19 1.55 -4.88 -5.88
C ASN A 19 2.95 -4.52 -6.39
N LEU A 20 3.23 -3.24 -6.59
CA LEU A 20 4.53 -2.78 -7.08
C LEU A 20 5.63 -2.91 -6.01
N PRO A 21 6.89 -3.21 -6.43
CA PRO A 21 8.06 -3.21 -5.55
C PRO A 21 8.53 -1.78 -5.23
N ALA A 22 9.66 -1.66 -4.53
CA ALA A 22 10.33 -0.39 -4.29
C ALA A 22 10.51 0.41 -5.62
N PRO A 23 10.43 1.73 -5.54
CA PRO A 23 10.38 2.58 -4.36
C PRO A 23 8.98 2.81 -3.80
N THR A 24 7.96 2.03 -4.23
CA THR A 24 6.57 2.19 -3.81
C THR A 24 6.29 1.49 -2.49
N GLN A 25 5.16 1.85 -1.86
CA GLN A 25 4.73 1.21 -0.61
C GLN A 25 3.89 -0.07 -0.81
N GLY A 26 3.94 -0.69 -1.99
CA GLY A 26 3.17 -1.89 -2.29
C GLY A 26 3.40 -3.04 -1.32
N MET A 27 4.62 -3.18 -0.80
CA MET A 27 4.96 -4.16 0.24
C MET A 27 4.07 -3.99 1.49
N ALA A 28 3.87 -2.75 1.95
CA ALA A 28 3.04 -2.49 3.13
C ALA A 28 1.57 -2.87 2.89
N SER A 29 1.03 -2.55 1.71
CA SER A 29 -0.34 -2.92 1.33
C SER A 29 -0.56 -4.45 1.38
N LEU A 30 0.37 -5.21 0.83
CA LEU A 30 0.33 -6.67 0.84
C LEU A 30 0.48 -7.24 2.26
N MET A 31 1.40 -6.68 3.05
CA MET A 31 1.68 -7.12 4.41
C MET A 31 0.50 -6.90 5.34
N ILE A 32 -0.21 -5.77 5.24
CA ILE A 32 -1.41 -5.51 6.06
C ILE A 32 -2.43 -6.63 5.86
N LEU A 33 -2.73 -6.99 4.62
CA LEU A 33 -3.71 -8.03 4.32
C LEU A 33 -3.22 -9.42 4.72
N GLY A 34 -1.94 -9.73 4.52
CA GLY A 34 -1.34 -10.97 4.98
C GLY A 34 -1.37 -11.14 6.50
N ILE A 35 -1.05 -10.08 7.25
CA ILE A 35 -1.15 -10.08 8.73
C ILE A 35 -2.62 -10.23 9.15
N TYR A 36 -3.50 -9.41 8.54
CA TYR A 36 -4.90 -9.35 8.94
C TYR A 36 -5.63 -10.69 8.75
N GLU A 37 -5.35 -11.43 7.70
CA GLU A 37 -5.98 -12.74 7.48
C GLU A 37 -5.76 -13.72 8.64
N ARG A 38 -4.70 -13.54 9.44
CA ARG A 38 -4.37 -14.36 10.61
C ARG A 38 -5.09 -13.95 11.90
N ILE A 39 -5.68 -12.75 11.91
CA ILE A 39 -6.33 -12.19 13.12
C ILE A 39 -7.75 -12.70 13.31
N LYS A 40 -8.48 -13.05 12.24
CA LYS A 40 -9.82 -13.66 12.26
C LYS A 40 -10.86 -12.90 13.08
N ALA A 41 -11.10 -11.63 12.77
CA ALA A 41 -12.25 -10.92 13.33
C ALA A 41 -13.58 -11.58 12.91
N ALA A 42 -14.55 -11.61 13.82
CA ALA A 42 -15.83 -12.29 13.60
C ALA A 42 -16.79 -11.50 12.71
N GLU A 43 -16.71 -10.16 12.72
CA GLU A 43 -17.63 -9.30 11.99
C GLU A 43 -16.94 -8.05 11.42
N PRO A 44 -17.44 -7.51 10.29
CA PRO A 44 -16.92 -6.28 9.72
C PRO A 44 -17.31 -5.06 10.57
N ASN A 45 -16.43 -4.06 10.58
CA ASN A 45 -16.61 -2.78 11.27
C ASN A 45 -16.74 -2.85 12.81
N GLY A 46 -16.64 -4.03 13.40
CA GLY A 46 -16.52 -4.19 14.85
C GLY A 46 -15.13 -3.82 15.36
N PHE A 47 -14.98 -3.82 16.69
CA PHE A 47 -13.70 -3.46 17.32
C PHE A 47 -12.55 -4.34 16.83
N ASP A 48 -12.72 -5.66 16.81
CA ASP A 48 -11.66 -6.60 16.42
C ASP A 48 -11.21 -6.40 14.98
N HIS A 49 -12.16 -6.12 14.06
CA HIS A 49 -11.83 -5.80 12.67
C HIS A 49 -10.99 -4.54 12.56
N LEU A 50 -11.44 -3.44 13.19
CA LEU A 50 -10.75 -2.15 13.10
C LEU A 50 -9.43 -2.18 13.85
N HIS A 51 -9.40 -2.71 15.07
CA HIS A 51 -8.18 -2.87 15.85
C HIS A 51 -7.15 -3.72 15.09
N GLY A 52 -7.56 -4.87 14.57
CA GLY A 52 -6.67 -5.74 13.81
C GLY A 52 -6.08 -5.09 12.57
N LEU A 53 -6.88 -4.34 11.79
CA LEU A 53 -6.38 -3.60 10.63
C LEU A 53 -5.44 -2.47 11.02
N ILE A 54 -5.75 -1.72 12.07
CA ILE A 54 -4.91 -0.63 12.56
C ILE A 54 -3.56 -1.18 13.04
N GLU A 55 -3.56 -2.24 13.83
CA GLU A 55 -2.31 -2.85 14.32
C GLU A 55 -1.49 -3.48 13.19
N ALA A 56 -2.14 -4.18 12.24
CA ALA A 56 -1.46 -4.69 11.05
C ALA A 56 -0.84 -3.54 10.22
N THR A 57 -1.54 -2.40 10.11
CA THR A 57 -1.03 -1.21 9.42
C THR A 57 0.22 -0.65 10.10
N LYS A 58 0.20 -0.48 11.42
CA LYS A 58 1.35 0.01 12.18
C LYS A 58 2.58 -0.85 11.95
N ARG A 59 2.43 -2.18 12.04
CA ARG A 59 3.53 -3.12 11.81
C ARG A 59 4.05 -3.06 10.38
N ALA A 60 3.16 -3.04 9.40
CA ALA A 60 3.56 -2.93 8.01
C ALA A 60 4.28 -1.61 7.71
N PHE A 61 3.84 -0.49 8.32
CA PHE A 61 4.47 0.82 8.13
C PHE A 61 5.84 0.90 8.80
N MET A 62 6.02 0.33 9.98
CA MET A 62 7.34 0.24 10.62
C MET A 62 8.34 -0.50 9.73
N LEU A 63 7.94 -1.59 9.08
CA LEU A 63 8.79 -2.32 8.13
C LEU A 63 8.97 -1.55 6.82
N ARG A 64 7.92 -0.93 6.30
CA ARG A 64 7.99 -0.05 5.13
C ARG A 64 9.06 1.03 5.32
N ASP A 65 9.01 1.73 6.45
CA ASP A 65 9.90 2.86 6.70
C ASP A 65 11.35 2.42 6.96
N ARG A 66 11.53 1.20 7.45
CA ARG A 66 12.84 0.60 7.66
C ARG A 66 13.47 0.04 6.37
N TYR A 67 12.69 -0.38 5.38
CA TYR A 67 13.21 -1.14 4.25
C TYR A 67 12.91 -0.52 2.88
N VAL A 68 11.83 0.25 2.70
CA VAL A 68 11.42 0.74 1.38
C VAL A 68 12.12 2.05 1.05
N THR A 69 12.93 2.00 -0.01
CA THR A 69 13.72 3.12 -0.53
C THR A 69 13.95 2.95 -2.04
N ASP A 70 14.94 3.63 -2.59
CA ASP A 70 15.43 3.40 -3.96
C ASP A 70 15.65 1.90 -4.22
N PRO A 71 15.18 1.33 -5.35
CA PRO A 71 15.26 -0.11 -5.63
C PRO A 71 16.68 -0.70 -5.55
N TYR A 72 17.70 0.11 -5.84
CA TYR A 72 19.11 -0.31 -5.79
C TYR A 72 19.73 -0.24 -4.39
N ARG A 73 18.97 0.20 -3.40
CA ARG A 73 19.41 0.39 -2.02
C ARG A 73 18.57 -0.33 -0.99
N VAL A 74 17.58 -1.09 -1.41
CA VAL A 74 16.77 -1.91 -0.51
C VAL A 74 17.68 -2.89 0.23
N PRO A 75 17.72 -2.87 1.58
CA PRO A 75 18.69 -3.68 2.35
C PRO A 75 18.42 -5.18 2.28
N THR A 76 17.17 -5.55 2.04
CA THR A 76 16.70 -6.95 1.99
C THR A 76 15.66 -7.07 0.89
N PRO A 77 15.64 -8.13 0.07
CA PRO A 77 14.59 -8.32 -0.91
C PRO A 77 13.21 -8.22 -0.28
N LEU A 78 12.38 -7.26 -0.74
CA LEU A 78 11.08 -6.98 -0.12
C LEU A 78 10.13 -8.18 -0.16
N GLN A 79 10.31 -9.09 -1.11
CA GLN A 79 9.52 -10.32 -1.19
C GLN A 79 9.79 -11.25 0.01
N GLU A 80 10.97 -11.25 0.57
CA GLU A 80 11.30 -12.03 1.78
C GLU A 80 10.55 -11.54 3.02
N LEU A 81 10.28 -10.23 3.09
CA LEU A 81 9.45 -9.65 4.15
C LEU A 81 7.97 -10.07 4.04
N LEU A 82 7.55 -10.56 2.87
CA LEU A 82 6.20 -11.07 2.61
C LEU A 82 6.14 -12.60 2.70
N SER A 83 7.17 -13.26 3.26
CA SER A 83 7.14 -14.70 3.51
C SER A 83 6.10 -15.05 4.57
N GLU A 84 5.57 -16.27 4.49
CA GLU A 84 4.60 -16.83 5.44
C GLU A 84 5.10 -16.74 6.89
N GLU A 85 6.39 -17.07 7.10
CA GLU A 85 7.05 -17.02 8.41
C GLU A 85 7.07 -15.57 8.95
N ARG A 86 7.50 -14.61 8.12
CA ARG A 86 7.60 -13.22 8.55
C ARG A 86 6.24 -12.60 8.85
N ILE A 87 5.26 -12.80 7.98
CA ILE A 87 3.90 -12.32 8.19
C ILE A 87 3.28 -12.95 9.45
N GLY A 88 3.51 -14.26 9.66
CA GLY A 88 3.07 -14.95 10.87
C GLY A 88 3.68 -14.38 12.14
N ALA A 89 4.98 -14.08 12.13
CA ALA A 89 5.66 -13.44 13.24
C ALA A 89 5.09 -12.05 13.56
N GLU A 90 4.84 -11.23 12.54
CA GLU A 90 4.24 -9.90 12.74
C GLU A 90 2.81 -9.99 13.26
N ALA A 91 2.02 -10.95 12.80
CA ALA A 91 0.67 -11.18 13.31
C ALA A 91 0.65 -11.61 14.78
N ALA A 92 1.58 -12.47 15.18
CA ALA A 92 1.68 -12.97 16.56
C ALA A 92 2.03 -11.89 17.58
N GLU A 93 2.63 -10.81 17.16
CA GLU A 93 2.97 -9.66 18.00
C GLU A 93 1.78 -8.72 18.26
N ILE A 94 0.65 -8.88 17.59
CA ILE A 94 -0.52 -8.03 17.79
C ILE A 94 -1.26 -8.45 19.07
N ASN A 95 -1.35 -7.51 20.02
CA ASN A 95 -2.11 -7.73 21.23
C ASN A 95 -3.59 -7.33 20.99
N PRO A 96 -4.56 -8.24 21.09
CA PRO A 96 -5.96 -7.93 20.82
C PRO A 96 -6.58 -6.97 21.83
N ALA A 97 -5.98 -6.79 23.00
CA ALA A 97 -6.48 -5.96 24.10
C ALA A 97 -5.74 -4.63 24.26
N GLN A 98 -4.65 -4.42 23.52
CA GLN A 98 -3.80 -3.24 23.69
C GLN A 98 -3.25 -2.73 22.38
N ALA A 99 -3.48 -1.46 22.07
CA ALA A 99 -2.92 -0.82 20.89
C ALA A 99 -1.42 -0.51 21.06
N LEU A 100 -0.65 -0.74 20.00
CA LEU A 100 0.72 -0.25 19.90
C LEU A 100 0.71 1.28 19.84
N PRO A 101 1.54 1.99 20.67
CA PRO A 101 1.69 3.44 20.55
C PRO A 101 2.08 3.87 19.14
N TRP A 102 1.47 4.96 18.64
CA TRP A 102 1.73 5.47 17.30
C TRP A 102 2.02 6.97 17.36
N PRO A 103 3.30 7.38 17.28
CA PRO A 103 3.71 8.76 17.49
C PRO A 103 3.69 9.62 16.21
N TYR A 104 3.22 9.07 15.07
CA TYR A 104 3.30 9.74 13.78
C TYR A 104 2.02 10.49 13.44
N GLU A 105 2.16 11.63 12.75
CA GLU A 105 1.06 12.40 12.19
C GLU A 105 0.79 11.94 10.75
N PRO A 106 -0.49 11.88 10.31
CA PRO A 106 -0.82 11.52 8.95
C PRO A 106 -0.36 12.60 7.96
N ALA A 107 0.27 12.21 6.87
CA ALA A 107 0.69 13.13 5.81
C ALA A 107 -0.41 13.32 4.77
N PRO A 108 -0.71 14.57 4.34
CA PRO A 108 -1.65 14.83 3.26
C PRO A 108 -1.10 14.31 1.92
N GLY A 109 -1.99 13.94 1.01
CA GLY A 109 -1.62 13.53 -0.34
C GLY A 109 -2.84 13.37 -1.21
N ASP A 110 -2.72 13.76 -2.47
CA ASP A 110 -3.76 13.59 -3.48
C ASP A 110 -3.28 12.69 -4.61
N THR A 111 -4.19 11.92 -5.18
CA THR A 111 -3.84 10.87 -6.14
C THR A 111 -5.10 10.43 -6.88
N ILE A 112 -4.96 9.93 -8.09
CA ILE A 112 -6.03 9.21 -8.77
C ILE A 112 -5.62 7.76 -9.04
N TRP A 113 -6.55 6.84 -8.73
CA TRP A 113 -6.48 5.44 -9.12
C TRP A 113 -7.62 5.13 -10.09
N MET A 114 -7.31 4.32 -11.11
CA MET A 114 -8.28 3.81 -12.08
C MET A 114 -8.08 2.31 -12.30
N GLY A 115 -9.20 1.60 -12.46
CA GLY A 115 -9.20 0.19 -12.85
C GLY A 115 -10.00 -0.03 -14.13
N THR A 116 -9.53 -0.94 -14.98
CA THR A 116 -10.28 -1.36 -16.17
C THR A 116 -10.06 -2.85 -16.44
N VAL A 117 -11.09 -3.48 -16.98
CA VAL A 117 -11.07 -4.88 -17.42
C VAL A 117 -11.77 -4.95 -18.76
N ASP A 118 -11.18 -5.63 -19.73
CA ASP A 118 -11.79 -5.82 -21.05
C ASP A 118 -12.58 -7.14 -21.14
N SER A 119 -13.22 -7.38 -22.29
CA SER A 119 -14.01 -8.60 -22.55
C SER A 119 -13.18 -9.90 -22.60
N GLU A 120 -11.85 -9.80 -22.70
CA GLU A 120 -10.94 -10.95 -22.69
C GLU A 120 -10.36 -11.20 -21.28
N GLY A 121 -10.78 -10.39 -20.27
CA GLY A 121 -10.30 -10.48 -18.89
C GLY A 121 -8.94 -9.80 -18.64
N ARG A 122 -8.39 -9.06 -19.63
CA ARG A 122 -7.17 -8.29 -19.41
C ARG A 122 -7.49 -7.13 -18.48
N SER A 123 -6.74 -7.02 -17.40
CA SER A 123 -7.03 -6.11 -16.30
C SER A 123 -5.87 -5.13 -16.11
N VAL A 124 -6.20 -3.86 -15.90
CA VAL A 124 -5.22 -2.81 -15.61
C VAL A 124 -5.58 -2.11 -14.31
N SER A 125 -4.65 -2.11 -13.37
CA SER A 125 -4.69 -1.26 -12.17
C SER A 125 -3.72 -0.12 -12.37
N PHE A 126 -4.24 1.09 -12.55
CA PHE A 126 -3.44 2.27 -12.88
C PHE A 126 -3.56 3.33 -11.79
N ILE A 127 -2.43 3.94 -11.44
CA ILE A 127 -2.39 5.02 -10.47
C ILE A 127 -1.43 6.12 -10.92
N GLN A 128 -1.84 7.36 -10.73
CA GLN A 128 -1.06 8.54 -11.08
C GLN A 128 -1.20 9.61 -10.02
N SER A 129 -0.10 10.33 -9.77
CA SER A 129 -0.08 11.43 -8.81
C SER A 129 1.08 12.37 -9.10
N ILE A 130 0.90 13.64 -8.83
CA ILE A 130 1.98 14.61 -8.69
C ILE A 130 2.33 14.86 -7.22
N TYR A 131 1.75 14.10 -6.32
CA TYR A 131 1.81 14.03 -4.85
C TYR A 131 0.94 15.08 -4.17
N TRP A 132 1.37 16.32 -4.03
CA TRP A 132 0.54 17.41 -3.51
C TRP A 132 -0.28 18.04 -4.64
N GLU A 133 -1.35 18.75 -4.31
CA GLU A 133 -2.37 19.26 -5.24
C GLU A 133 -1.81 19.91 -6.51
N PHE A 134 -0.82 20.79 -6.38
CA PHE A 134 -0.14 21.43 -7.51
C PHE A 134 1.30 20.94 -7.71
N GLY A 135 1.66 19.78 -7.15
CA GLY A 135 3.00 19.23 -7.22
C GLY A 135 4.06 20.24 -6.74
N SER A 136 5.05 20.49 -7.57
CA SER A 136 6.08 21.51 -7.29
C SER A 136 5.65 22.96 -7.63
N GLY A 137 4.49 23.14 -8.24
CA GLY A 137 4.07 24.43 -8.81
C GLY A 137 4.81 24.81 -10.11
N VAL A 138 5.72 23.96 -10.60
CA VAL A 138 6.51 24.23 -11.81
C VAL A 138 5.90 23.56 -13.00
N VAL A 139 5.55 24.35 -14.02
CA VAL A 139 5.14 23.86 -15.33
C VAL A 139 6.35 23.84 -16.26
N LEU A 140 6.66 22.69 -16.86
CA LEU A 140 7.74 22.55 -17.82
C LEU A 140 7.33 23.20 -19.15
N PRO A 141 8.02 24.25 -19.62
CA PRO A 141 7.51 25.08 -20.73
C PRO A 141 7.43 24.32 -22.07
N GLU A 142 8.34 23.38 -22.31
CA GLU A 142 8.38 22.62 -23.56
C GLU A 142 7.30 21.53 -23.65
N SER A 143 6.88 20.95 -22.53
CA SER A 143 5.95 19.82 -22.52
C SER A 143 4.57 20.16 -21.96
N GLY A 144 4.43 21.31 -21.27
CA GLY A 144 3.22 21.67 -20.54
C GLY A 144 2.95 20.82 -19.29
N VAL A 145 3.89 19.95 -18.90
CA VAL A 145 3.74 19.05 -17.75
C VAL A 145 3.92 19.82 -16.46
N LEU A 146 2.95 19.72 -15.56
CA LEU A 146 3.11 20.16 -14.16
C LEU A 146 4.00 19.16 -13.42
N TRP A 147 5.15 19.64 -12.92
CA TRP A 147 6.15 18.77 -12.30
C TRP A 147 5.72 18.33 -10.91
N GLN A 148 5.85 17.06 -10.63
CA GLN A 148 5.55 16.46 -9.33
C GLN A 148 6.53 16.96 -8.24
N ASN A 149 6.11 16.91 -6.96
CA ASN A 149 6.96 17.30 -5.82
C ASN A 149 7.44 16.10 -4.98
N ARG A 150 7.52 14.91 -5.55
CA ARG A 150 7.90 13.68 -4.84
C ARG A 150 9.31 13.73 -4.21
N GLY A 151 10.16 14.66 -4.64
CA GLY A 151 11.46 14.92 -4.01
C GLY A 151 11.42 15.20 -2.52
N ILE A 152 10.28 15.66 -1.98
CA ILE A 152 10.07 15.88 -0.53
C ILE A 152 10.19 14.57 0.28
N SER A 153 10.07 13.40 -0.36
CA SER A 153 10.24 12.10 0.30
C SER A 153 11.69 11.70 0.53
N PHE A 154 12.66 12.51 0.09
CA PHE A 154 14.06 12.33 0.46
C PHE A 154 14.33 12.90 1.86
N SER A 155 15.19 12.23 2.61
CA SER A 155 15.80 12.80 3.80
C SER A 155 16.99 13.69 3.44
N LEU A 156 17.14 14.80 4.13
CA LEU A 156 18.33 15.66 4.01
C LEU A 156 19.52 15.13 4.84
N ASN A 157 19.29 14.14 5.70
CA ASN A 157 20.37 13.41 6.37
C ASN A 157 20.98 12.40 5.38
N PRO A 158 22.26 12.54 5.00
CA PRO A 158 22.90 11.64 4.04
C PRO A 158 23.03 10.19 4.53
N ASP A 159 23.01 9.97 5.85
CA ASP A 159 23.10 8.65 6.48
C ASP A 159 21.76 7.93 6.55
N ASP A 160 20.67 8.60 6.24
CA ASP A 160 19.34 8.02 6.19
C ASP A 160 19.22 7.07 5.00
N LEU A 161 18.43 6.01 5.17
CA LEU A 161 18.08 5.08 4.10
C LEU A 161 17.53 5.82 2.86
N ARG A 162 16.71 6.85 3.08
CA ARG A 162 16.09 7.70 2.05
C ARG A 162 16.89 9.00 1.80
N GLY A 163 18.18 9.05 2.18
CA GLY A 163 19.03 10.22 2.01
C GLY A 163 19.12 10.67 0.56
N LEU A 164 19.03 11.99 0.33
CA LEU A 164 19.14 12.59 -1.00
C LEU A 164 20.53 12.37 -1.59
N ALA A 165 20.60 11.84 -2.82
CA ALA A 165 21.83 11.76 -3.60
C ALA A 165 21.54 11.64 -5.10
N PRO A 166 22.53 11.97 -5.96
CA PRO A 166 22.37 11.87 -7.40
C PRO A 166 21.92 10.48 -7.87
N GLY A 167 20.99 10.45 -8.82
CA GLY A 167 20.49 9.21 -9.44
C GLY A 167 19.54 8.38 -8.61
N ARG A 168 19.24 8.76 -7.36
CA ARG A 168 18.30 8.04 -6.50
C ARG A 168 16.84 8.36 -6.83
N LYS A 169 15.99 7.34 -6.71
CA LYS A 169 14.52 7.49 -6.74
C LYS A 169 14.02 7.75 -5.33
N PRO A 170 13.12 8.74 -5.12
CA PRO A 170 12.49 8.95 -3.83
C PRO A 170 11.53 7.80 -3.50
N PHE A 171 11.27 7.60 -2.21
CA PHE A 171 10.13 6.80 -1.76
C PHE A 171 8.82 7.29 -2.40
N HIS A 172 7.93 6.37 -2.75
CA HIS A 172 6.71 6.68 -3.46
C HIS A 172 5.50 5.99 -2.83
N THR A 173 4.39 6.70 -2.73
CA THR A 173 3.17 6.18 -2.09
C THR A 173 2.24 5.44 -3.05
N LEU A 174 2.48 5.45 -4.36
CA LEU A 174 1.63 4.75 -5.34
C LEU A 174 1.67 3.24 -5.15
N ASN A 175 0.51 2.60 -5.08
CA ASN A 175 0.41 1.15 -4.94
C ASN A 175 -0.84 0.58 -5.63
N PRO A 176 -0.85 0.54 -6.99
CA PRO A 176 -1.93 -0.09 -7.73
C PRO A 176 -1.92 -1.59 -7.45
N ALA A 177 -3.01 -2.12 -6.90
CA ALA A 177 -3.09 -3.51 -6.48
C ALA A 177 -3.93 -4.36 -7.42
N LEU A 178 -3.65 -5.66 -7.42
CA LEU A 178 -4.38 -6.67 -8.17
C LEU A 178 -4.50 -7.94 -7.34
N ALA A 179 -5.66 -8.60 -7.40
CA ALA A 179 -5.92 -9.91 -6.81
C ALA A 179 -6.32 -10.91 -7.90
N LEU A 180 -5.70 -12.09 -7.85
CA LEU A 180 -6.11 -13.25 -8.63
C LEU A 180 -6.71 -14.28 -7.66
N PHE A 181 -8.02 -14.53 -7.79
CA PHE A 181 -8.73 -15.46 -6.93
C PHE A 181 -8.59 -16.90 -7.40
N ASN A 182 -8.64 -17.84 -6.45
CA ASN A 182 -8.56 -19.27 -6.73
C ASN A 182 -9.73 -19.76 -7.60
N ASP A 183 -10.85 -19.03 -7.64
CA ASP A 183 -12.02 -19.32 -8.48
C ASP A 183 -11.91 -18.74 -9.91
N GLY A 184 -10.79 -18.14 -10.27
CA GLY A 184 -10.50 -17.57 -11.58
C GLY A 184 -10.91 -16.11 -11.76
N ARG A 185 -11.56 -15.47 -10.79
CA ARG A 185 -11.85 -14.05 -10.85
C ARG A 185 -10.58 -13.22 -10.73
N THR A 186 -10.59 -12.06 -11.38
CA THR A 186 -9.56 -11.03 -11.22
C THR A 186 -10.17 -9.76 -10.66
N MET A 187 -9.49 -9.14 -9.71
CA MET A 187 -9.89 -7.85 -9.14
C MET A 187 -8.71 -6.88 -9.22
N VAL A 188 -8.94 -5.71 -9.80
CA VAL A 188 -8.05 -4.56 -9.65
C VAL A 188 -8.62 -3.65 -8.58
N TYR A 189 -7.76 -3.17 -7.68
CA TYR A 189 -8.21 -2.30 -6.60
C TYR A 189 -7.14 -1.27 -6.23
N GLY A 190 -7.59 -0.16 -5.67
CA GLY A 190 -6.72 0.96 -5.32
C GLY A 190 -7.51 2.11 -4.75
N THR A 191 -6.79 3.16 -4.36
CA THR A 191 -7.39 4.38 -3.81
C THR A 191 -6.42 5.55 -3.93
N MET A 192 -6.94 6.75 -3.74
CA MET A 192 -6.15 7.95 -3.48
C MET A 192 -5.67 7.98 -2.01
N GLY A 193 -4.94 9.05 -1.62
CA GLY A 193 -4.67 9.39 -0.22
C GLY A 193 -3.24 9.16 0.27
N GLY A 194 -2.24 9.29 -0.62
CA GLY A 194 -0.83 9.29 -0.20
C GLY A 194 -0.45 8.06 0.64
N GLU A 195 0.03 8.29 1.84
CA GLU A 195 0.41 7.22 2.77
C GLU A 195 -0.79 6.42 3.32
N GLY A 196 -1.99 6.97 3.26
CA GLY A 196 -3.23 6.28 3.64
C GLY A 196 -3.71 5.21 2.65
N GLN A 197 -3.15 5.13 1.44
CA GLN A 197 -3.60 4.18 0.43
C GLN A 197 -3.61 2.72 0.92
N PRO A 198 -2.57 2.16 1.56
CA PRO A 198 -2.59 0.80 2.07
C PRO A 198 -3.71 0.54 3.07
N GLN A 199 -3.98 1.49 3.96
CA GLN A 199 -5.02 1.40 4.98
C GLN A 199 -6.41 1.34 4.36
N THR A 200 -6.69 2.26 3.43
CA THR A 200 -7.97 2.31 2.72
C THR A 200 -8.19 1.08 1.86
N GLN A 201 -7.16 0.62 1.14
CA GLN A 201 -7.24 -0.63 0.36
C GLN A 201 -7.58 -1.82 1.28
N ALA A 202 -6.91 -1.94 2.41
CA ALA A 202 -7.15 -3.03 3.36
C ALA A 202 -8.56 -2.97 3.94
N ALA A 203 -9.06 -1.79 4.30
CA ALA A 203 -10.41 -1.63 4.82
C ALA A 203 -11.49 -2.04 3.81
N VAL A 204 -11.38 -1.59 2.56
CA VAL A 204 -12.35 -1.95 1.50
C VAL A 204 -12.23 -3.41 1.11
N PHE A 205 -11.01 -3.93 0.96
CA PHE A 205 -10.76 -5.31 0.59
C PHE A 205 -11.33 -6.29 1.64
N THR A 206 -11.03 -6.07 2.92
CA THR A 206 -11.52 -6.95 3.98
C THR A 206 -13.03 -6.93 4.08
N ARG A 207 -13.67 -5.76 4.02
CA ARG A 207 -15.13 -5.63 4.03
C ARG A 207 -15.80 -6.38 2.88
N ASN A 208 -15.34 -6.15 1.67
CA ASN A 208 -15.94 -6.75 0.47
C ASN A 208 -15.54 -8.22 0.29
N VAL A 209 -14.24 -8.53 0.35
CA VAL A 209 -13.73 -9.86 0.00
C VAL A 209 -13.86 -10.84 1.16
N LEU A 210 -13.40 -10.45 2.37
CA LEU A 210 -13.38 -11.39 3.50
C LEU A 210 -14.74 -11.47 4.22
N PHE A 211 -15.46 -10.37 4.29
CA PHE A 211 -16.77 -10.35 4.97
C PHE A 211 -17.98 -10.35 4.02
N GLY A 212 -17.78 -10.32 2.71
CA GLY A 212 -18.86 -10.37 1.73
C GLY A 212 -19.79 -9.15 1.73
N GLN A 213 -19.36 -8.01 2.27
CA GLN A 213 -20.18 -6.80 2.20
C GLN A 213 -20.37 -6.33 0.76
N ASP A 214 -21.51 -5.75 0.47
CA ASP A 214 -21.74 -5.05 -0.80
C ASP A 214 -20.65 -4.02 -1.06
N LEU A 215 -20.19 -3.93 -2.31
CA LEU A 215 -19.05 -3.07 -2.66
C LEU A 215 -19.30 -1.60 -2.37
N GLN A 216 -20.51 -1.10 -2.65
CA GLN A 216 -20.87 0.28 -2.36
C GLN A 216 -20.88 0.55 -0.87
N ALA A 217 -21.42 -0.40 -0.07
CA ALA A 217 -21.40 -0.30 1.39
C ALA A 217 -19.97 -0.33 1.93
N ALA A 218 -19.10 -1.20 1.41
CA ALA A 218 -17.69 -1.29 1.81
C ALA A 218 -16.92 0.01 1.53
N ILE A 219 -17.20 0.68 0.39
CA ILE A 219 -16.55 1.92 -0.02
C ILE A 219 -17.05 3.11 0.80
N THR A 220 -18.35 3.17 1.10
CA THR A 220 -18.96 4.31 1.82
C THR A 220 -18.81 4.24 3.33
N ALA A 221 -18.45 3.08 3.88
CA ALA A 221 -18.20 2.93 5.30
C ALA A 221 -17.03 3.81 5.79
N PRO A 222 -17.08 4.32 7.03
CA PRO A 222 -16.02 5.16 7.59
C PRO A 222 -14.64 4.53 7.50
N ARG A 223 -13.64 5.36 7.27
CA ARG A 223 -12.22 4.98 7.20
C ARG A 223 -11.42 5.83 8.18
N TRP A 224 -10.19 5.43 8.42
CA TRP A 224 -9.25 6.13 9.28
C TRP A 224 -7.96 6.46 8.50
N LEU A 225 -7.15 7.31 9.08
CA LEU A 225 -5.80 7.62 8.64
C LEU A 225 -4.89 7.65 9.87
N LEU A 226 -3.80 6.88 9.83
CA LEU A 226 -2.73 6.87 10.83
C LEU A 226 -1.64 7.85 10.43
#